data_79019504e0cf7e9c5d16df47e5df3622
#
_entry.id   79019504e0cf7e9c5d16df47e5df3622
#
_cell.length_a   1.000
_cell.length_b   1.000
_cell.length_c   1.000
_cell.angle_alpha   90.00
_cell.angle_beta   90.00
_cell.angle_gamma   90.00
#
_symmetry.space_group_name_H-M   'P 1'
#
loop_
_entity.id
_entity.type
_entity.pdbx_description
1 polymer ?
#
loop_
_entity_poly.entity_id
_entity_poly.type
_entity_poly.pdbx_seq_one_letter_code
_entity_poly.pdbx_strand_id
1 'polypeptide(L)'
;MAPLSKTGKQTNQKILAVIPCLNEGQFIGDIVTRARKYADEVIVIDDGSTDNTAEVAKKAGAKVIEHEVRQGAGAATRTAFEVAKGYDADVLVTLDGDGQHNPDEIPQVLAPILRGEADLVVGSRFCQTNVKNVPKYRKFGINVITWLYNLGSKVKLSDSQSCFRAHSRRLIEAANITENGFGFSVQVLIQARKKNFVIREVPVSCIYHLQGSSLNPMAHGLGVAWGVIKLRLKNELFVSERRNKDELKG
;
A
#
# COMPACT_ATOMS: atom_id res chain seq x y z
N MET A 1 11.45 23.57 4.14
CA MET A 1 11.97 22.35 4.78
C MET A 1 12.99 21.73 3.84
N ALA A 2 14.22 21.58 4.28
CA ALA A 2 15.30 21.03 3.47
C ALA A 2 15.06 19.55 3.18
N PRO A 3 15.45 19.03 2.01
CA PRO A 3 15.36 17.61 1.71
C PRO A 3 16.27 16.82 2.66
N LEU A 4 15.74 15.76 3.24
CA LEU A 4 16.54 14.79 3.99
C LEU A 4 17.54 14.15 3.02
N SER A 5 18.78 14.62 3.07
CA SER A 5 19.87 14.04 2.31
C SER A 5 20.26 12.69 2.95
N LYS A 6 20.82 11.76 2.15
CA LYS A 6 21.43 10.51 2.61
C LYS A 6 22.49 10.69 3.74
N THR A 7 22.85 11.91 4.10
CA THR A 7 23.80 12.26 5.14
C THR A 7 23.20 12.46 6.53
N GLY A 8 21.87 12.36 6.67
CA GLY A 8 21.18 12.34 7.97
C GLY A 8 21.05 10.93 8.55
N LYS A 9 22.08 10.10 8.42
CA LYS A 9 22.13 8.73 8.89
C LYS A 9 22.20 8.67 10.41
N GLN A 10 21.05 8.48 11.05
CA GLN A 10 20.95 8.00 12.43
C GLN A 10 19.91 6.89 12.63
N THR A 11 19.75 6.01 11.67
CA THR A 11 19.22 4.67 11.95
C THR A 11 19.76 3.73 10.89
N ASN A 12 20.37 2.63 11.34
CA ASN A 12 20.87 1.53 10.51
C ASN A 12 19.67 0.68 10.00
N GLN A 13 18.54 1.32 9.66
CA GLN A 13 17.30 0.66 9.25
C GLN A 13 17.36 0.33 7.77
N LYS A 14 17.09 -0.93 7.46
CA LYS A 14 17.04 -1.45 6.10
C LYS A 14 15.68 -1.13 5.46
N ILE A 15 15.69 -0.24 4.48
CA ILE A 15 14.50 0.22 3.77
C ILE A 15 14.38 -0.54 2.44
N LEU A 16 13.28 -1.23 2.26
CA LEU A 16 12.93 -1.92 1.03
C LEU A 16 11.78 -1.18 0.33
N ALA A 17 11.98 -0.78 -0.93
CA ALA A 17 10.88 -0.29 -1.77
C ALA A 17 10.39 -1.43 -2.67
N VAL A 18 9.09 -1.70 -2.65
CA VAL A 18 8.48 -2.72 -3.51
C VAL A 18 7.38 -2.11 -4.35
N ILE A 19 7.41 -2.39 -5.65
CA ILE A 19 6.56 -1.78 -6.68
C ILE A 19 5.83 -2.89 -7.42
N PRO A 20 4.56 -3.20 -7.07
CA PRO A 20 3.72 -4.07 -7.86
C PRO A 20 3.39 -3.45 -9.21
N CYS A 21 3.53 -4.21 -10.29
CA CYS A 21 3.33 -3.73 -11.67
C CYS A 21 2.54 -4.73 -12.50
N LEU A 22 1.80 -4.21 -13.48
CA LEU A 22 1.21 -4.98 -14.57
C LEU A 22 1.09 -4.10 -15.81
N ASN A 23 1.92 -4.33 -16.82
CA ASN A 23 1.97 -3.56 -18.08
C ASN A 23 2.26 -2.06 -17.83
N GLU A 24 3.34 -1.77 -17.09
CA GLU A 24 3.74 -0.41 -16.71
C GLU A 24 5.13 -0.05 -17.29
N GLY A 25 5.53 -0.68 -18.40
CA GLY A 25 6.83 -0.46 -19.04
C GLY A 25 7.14 1.00 -19.36
N GLN A 26 6.11 1.81 -19.58
CA GLN A 26 6.25 3.26 -19.85
C GLN A 26 6.75 4.04 -18.62
N PHE A 27 6.37 3.65 -17.40
CA PHE A 27 6.59 4.44 -16.18
C PHE A 27 7.64 3.84 -15.26
N ILE A 28 7.75 2.51 -15.23
CA ILE A 28 8.50 1.79 -14.21
C ILE A 28 9.98 2.17 -14.15
N GLY A 29 10.60 2.53 -15.28
CA GLY A 29 12.02 2.91 -15.34
C GLY A 29 12.33 4.17 -14.53
N ASP A 30 11.50 5.23 -14.69
CA ASP A 30 11.64 6.48 -13.90
C ASP A 30 11.36 6.23 -12.43
N ILE A 31 10.29 5.50 -12.12
CA ILE A 31 9.88 5.19 -10.75
C ILE A 31 11.01 4.46 -10.01
N VAL A 32 11.57 3.42 -10.60
CA VAL A 32 12.70 2.66 -10.02
C VAL A 32 13.91 3.56 -9.80
N THR A 33 14.31 4.32 -10.83
CA THR A 33 15.48 5.20 -10.75
C THR A 33 15.36 6.22 -9.61
N ARG A 34 14.16 6.75 -9.40
CA ARG A 34 13.90 7.73 -8.34
C ARG A 34 13.76 7.07 -6.97
N ALA A 35 13.06 5.94 -6.86
CA ALA A 35 12.89 5.20 -5.61
C ALA A 35 14.23 4.74 -5.02
N ARG A 36 15.19 4.35 -5.88
CA ARG A 36 16.56 3.95 -5.46
C ARG A 36 17.35 5.04 -4.71
N LYS A 37 16.92 6.29 -4.77
CA LYS A 37 17.53 7.36 -3.98
C LYS A 37 17.18 7.26 -2.48
N TYR A 38 16.10 6.57 -2.14
CA TYR A 38 15.49 6.60 -0.82
C TYR A 38 15.39 5.23 -0.15
N ALA A 39 15.62 4.14 -0.89
CA ALA A 39 15.61 2.77 -0.40
C ALA A 39 16.97 2.10 -0.59
N ASP A 40 17.29 1.13 0.25
CA ASP A 40 18.51 0.32 0.12
C ASP A 40 18.39 -0.67 -1.03
N GLU A 41 17.18 -1.20 -1.25
CA GLU A 41 16.84 -2.06 -2.38
C GLU A 41 15.49 -1.66 -2.97
N VAL A 42 15.36 -1.78 -4.30
CA VAL A 42 14.10 -1.64 -5.01
C VAL A 42 13.77 -2.95 -5.70
N ILE A 43 12.59 -3.47 -5.42
CA ILE A 43 12.08 -4.72 -6.02
C ILE A 43 10.79 -4.42 -6.76
N VAL A 44 10.70 -4.88 -7.99
CA VAL A 44 9.47 -4.83 -8.80
C VAL A 44 8.84 -6.22 -8.76
N ILE A 45 7.55 -6.28 -8.42
CA ILE A 45 6.75 -7.49 -8.56
C ILE A 45 5.94 -7.36 -9.84
N ASP A 46 6.36 -8.07 -10.85
CA ASP A 46 5.67 -8.10 -12.15
C ASP A 46 4.57 -9.17 -12.11
N ASP A 47 3.32 -8.75 -12.12
CA ASP A 47 2.16 -9.65 -12.00
C ASP A 47 1.76 -10.24 -13.37
N GLY A 48 2.74 -10.73 -14.14
CA GLY A 48 2.53 -11.37 -15.43
C GLY A 48 2.28 -10.36 -16.56
N SER A 49 3.11 -9.32 -16.67
CA SER A 49 3.05 -8.36 -17.78
C SER A 49 3.33 -9.01 -19.13
N THR A 50 2.70 -8.46 -20.16
CA THR A 50 2.88 -8.86 -21.56
C THR A 50 3.71 -7.85 -22.36
N ASP A 51 4.07 -6.73 -21.75
CA ASP A 51 4.91 -5.70 -22.30
C ASP A 51 6.37 -5.81 -21.77
N ASN A 52 7.18 -4.80 -21.97
CA ASN A 52 8.57 -4.76 -21.55
C ASN A 52 8.79 -4.29 -20.10
N THR A 53 7.77 -4.35 -19.22
CA THR A 53 7.82 -3.89 -17.82
C THR A 53 9.03 -4.48 -17.08
N ALA A 54 9.17 -5.80 -17.06
CA ALA A 54 10.26 -6.49 -16.34
C ALA A 54 11.65 -6.08 -16.86
N GLU A 55 11.80 -5.97 -18.18
CA GLU A 55 13.07 -5.58 -18.81
C GLU A 55 13.47 -4.14 -18.43
N VAL A 56 12.53 -3.21 -18.52
CA VAL A 56 12.75 -1.79 -18.18
C VAL A 56 13.07 -1.64 -16.69
N ALA A 57 12.38 -2.36 -15.82
CA ALA A 57 12.66 -2.35 -14.38
C ALA A 57 14.07 -2.86 -14.06
N LYS A 58 14.50 -3.98 -14.66
CA LYS A 58 15.86 -4.54 -14.53
C LYS A 58 16.92 -3.54 -15.00
N LYS A 59 16.72 -2.92 -16.17
CA LYS A 59 17.62 -1.89 -16.69
C LYS A 59 17.74 -0.67 -15.80
N ALA A 60 16.67 -0.28 -15.12
CA ALA A 60 16.67 0.82 -14.15
C ALA A 60 17.34 0.44 -12.81
N GLY A 61 17.68 -0.83 -12.62
CA GLY A 61 18.41 -1.35 -11.47
C GLY A 61 17.54 -1.88 -10.36
N ALA A 62 16.30 -2.26 -10.63
CA ALA A 62 15.48 -3.04 -9.70
C ALA A 62 15.79 -4.53 -9.78
N LYS A 63 15.61 -5.24 -8.67
CA LYS A 63 15.38 -6.69 -8.71
C LYS A 63 13.94 -6.94 -9.14
N VAL A 64 13.72 -7.91 -10.03
CA VAL A 64 12.38 -8.21 -10.53
C VAL A 64 11.99 -9.63 -10.14
N ILE A 65 10.79 -9.75 -9.58
CA ILE A 65 10.13 -11.03 -9.32
C ILE A 65 8.92 -11.09 -10.24
N GLU A 66 8.91 -12.08 -11.11
CA GLU A 66 7.86 -12.25 -12.13
C GLU A 66 6.91 -13.36 -11.71
N HIS A 67 5.61 -13.08 -11.71
CA HIS A 67 4.59 -14.12 -11.62
C HIS A 67 4.39 -14.74 -13.02
N GLU A 68 4.38 -16.06 -13.12
CA GLU A 68 4.17 -16.77 -14.40
C GLU A 68 2.84 -16.39 -15.08
N VAL A 69 1.84 -16.09 -14.27
CA VAL A 69 0.52 -15.65 -14.70
C VAL A 69 0.03 -14.54 -13.78
N ARG A 70 -0.84 -13.67 -14.30
CA ARG A 70 -1.50 -12.63 -13.53
C ARG A 70 -2.28 -13.22 -12.36
N GLN A 71 -1.96 -12.81 -11.14
CA GLN A 71 -2.58 -13.25 -9.88
C GLN A 71 -3.40 -12.16 -9.20
N GLY A 72 -3.18 -10.91 -9.55
CA GLY A 72 -3.89 -9.74 -9.04
C GLY A 72 -3.07 -8.92 -8.03
N ALA A 73 -3.46 -7.66 -7.85
CA ALA A 73 -2.72 -6.68 -7.04
C ALA A 73 -2.52 -7.13 -5.57
N GLY A 74 -3.48 -7.85 -5.00
CA GLY A 74 -3.35 -8.40 -3.65
C GLY A 74 -2.32 -9.52 -3.57
N ALA A 75 -2.22 -10.36 -4.60
CA ALA A 75 -1.19 -11.40 -4.68
C ALA A 75 0.19 -10.78 -4.84
N ALA A 76 0.35 -9.78 -5.70
CA ALA A 76 1.61 -9.04 -5.85
C ALA A 76 2.01 -8.34 -4.53
N THR A 77 1.04 -7.79 -3.79
CA THR A 77 1.31 -7.21 -2.47
C THR A 77 1.68 -8.28 -1.43
N ARG A 78 1.06 -9.46 -1.46
CA ARG A 78 1.47 -10.58 -0.60
C ARG A 78 2.93 -10.95 -0.87
N THR A 79 3.31 -11.11 -2.14
CA THR A 79 4.71 -11.35 -2.53
C THR A 79 5.62 -10.24 -2.01
N ALA A 80 5.19 -8.96 -2.06
CA ALA A 80 5.96 -7.84 -1.51
C ALA A 80 6.24 -7.99 0.00
N PHE A 81 5.26 -8.43 0.79
CA PHE A 81 5.45 -8.67 2.22
C PHE A 81 6.32 -9.88 2.50
N GLU A 82 6.17 -10.96 1.74
CA GLU A 82 7.02 -12.15 1.85
C GLU A 82 8.48 -11.82 1.55
N VAL A 83 8.71 -11.06 0.49
CA VAL A 83 10.03 -10.56 0.12
C VAL A 83 10.61 -9.67 1.21
N ALA A 84 9.83 -8.74 1.77
CA ALA A 84 10.28 -7.88 2.85
C ALA A 84 10.70 -8.67 4.10
N LYS A 85 9.98 -9.76 4.44
CA LYS A 85 10.36 -10.71 5.50
C LYS A 85 11.67 -11.41 5.16
N GLY A 86 11.80 -11.95 3.94
CA GLY A 86 13.01 -12.64 3.49
C GLY A 86 14.26 -11.76 3.44
N TYR A 87 14.08 -10.47 3.18
CA TYR A 87 15.15 -9.47 3.21
C TYR A 87 15.46 -8.95 4.62
N ASP A 88 14.73 -9.36 5.63
CA ASP A 88 14.84 -8.83 7.00
C ASP A 88 14.72 -7.29 7.02
N ALA A 89 13.75 -6.76 6.27
CA ALA A 89 13.55 -5.32 6.12
C ALA A 89 13.01 -4.69 7.41
N ASP A 90 13.59 -3.56 7.82
CA ASP A 90 13.07 -2.76 8.94
C ASP A 90 11.84 -1.95 8.51
N VAL A 91 11.85 -1.47 7.26
CA VAL A 91 10.75 -0.71 6.68
C VAL A 91 10.50 -1.19 5.25
N LEU A 92 9.24 -1.48 4.95
CA LEU A 92 8.75 -1.70 3.59
C LEU A 92 8.00 -0.46 3.14
N VAL A 93 8.40 0.14 2.03
CA VAL A 93 7.59 1.13 1.33
C VAL A 93 7.03 0.53 0.05
N THR A 94 5.71 0.67 -0.15
CA THR A 94 5.02 0.23 -1.37
C THR A 94 4.50 1.43 -2.14
N LEU A 95 4.57 1.40 -3.46
CA LEU A 95 3.97 2.38 -4.36
C LEU A 95 3.62 1.70 -5.69
N ASP A 96 2.61 2.23 -6.40
CA ASP A 96 2.18 1.67 -7.68
C ASP A 96 3.16 2.02 -8.81
N GLY A 97 3.26 1.14 -9.81
CA GLY A 97 4.14 1.31 -10.97
C GLY A 97 3.55 2.14 -12.12
N ASP A 98 2.34 2.67 -11.97
CA ASP A 98 1.54 3.34 -13.01
C ASP A 98 1.85 4.84 -13.20
N GLY A 99 2.85 5.37 -12.50
CA GLY A 99 3.25 6.76 -12.56
C GLY A 99 2.31 7.74 -11.86
N GLN A 100 1.28 7.28 -11.15
CA GLN A 100 0.36 8.16 -10.43
C GLN A 100 0.98 8.72 -9.14
N HIS A 101 1.86 7.98 -8.49
CA HIS A 101 2.57 8.41 -7.29
C HIS A 101 3.93 9.04 -7.62
N ASN A 102 4.30 10.07 -6.86
CA ASN A 102 5.60 10.70 -6.97
C ASN A 102 6.64 10.00 -6.07
N PRO A 103 7.64 9.28 -6.62
CA PRO A 103 8.63 8.59 -5.80
C PRO A 103 9.47 9.52 -4.91
N ASP A 104 9.60 10.80 -5.25
CA ASP A 104 10.34 11.75 -4.43
C ASP A 104 9.62 12.11 -3.11
N GLU A 105 8.38 11.64 -2.92
CA GLU A 105 7.64 11.74 -1.66
C GLU A 105 7.86 10.53 -0.73
N ILE A 106 8.66 9.52 -1.13
CA ILE A 106 9.04 8.38 -0.28
C ILE A 106 9.58 8.84 1.09
N PRO A 107 10.48 9.84 1.20
CA PRO A 107 10.95 10.30 2.50
C PRO A 107 9.84 10.78 3.44
N GLN A 108 8.80 11.43 2.88
CA GLN A 108 7.66 11.91 3.65
C GLN A 108 6.81 10.77 4.20
N VAL A 109 6.63 9.70 3.42
CA VAL A 109 5.88 8.51 3.83
C VAL A 109 6.68 7.68 4.85
N LEU A 110 7.99 7.62 4.72
CA LEU A 110 8.88 6.90 5.63
C LEU A 110 9.04 7.61 6.99
N ALA A 111 9.03 8.93 7.02
CA ALA A 111 9.43 9.72 8.17
C ALA A 111 8.73 9.35 9.50
N PRO A 112 7.41 9.10 9.58
CA PRO A 112 6.78 8.73 10.84
C PRO A 112 7.23 7.36 11.37
N ILE A 113 7.55 6.39 10.48
CA ILE A 113 8.08 5.08 10.90
C ILE A 113 9.52 5.24 11.39
N LEU A 114 10.36 5.95 10.65
CA LEU A 114 11.75 6.16 11.04
C LEU A 114 11.91 6.90 12.39
N ARG A 115 10.90 7.70 12.76
CA ARG A 115 10.83 8.36 14.08
C ARG A 115 10.16 7.51 15.16
N GLY A 116 9.70 6.29 14.86
CA GLY A 116 8.97 5.42 15.80
C GLY A 116 7.55 5.91 16.15
N GLU A 117 6.98 6.81 15.35
CA GLU A 117 5.66 7.43 15.59
C GLU A 117 4.51 6.65 14.96
N ALA A 118 4.80 5.69 14.08
CA ALA A 118 3.81 4.88 13.38
C ALA A 118 4.31 3.48 13.04
N ASP A 119 3.39 2.53 12.93
CA ASP A 119 3.62 1.19 12.38
C ASP A 119 3.16 1.11 10.91
N LEU A 120 2.19 1.94 10.52
CA LEU A 120 1.67 2.06 9.17
C LEU A 120 1.48 3.53 8.81
N VAL A 121 2.06 3.94 7.70
CA VAL A 121 1.82 5.27 7.13
C VAL A 121 1.12 5.11 5.79
N VAL A 122 0.05 5.85 5.60
CA VAL A 122 -0.69 5.94 4.33
C VAL A 122 -0.41 7.29 3.69
N GLY A 123 0.15 7.29 2.49
CA GLY A 123 0.24 8.47 1.66
C GLY A 123 -1.15 8.80 1.09
N SER A 124 -1.84 9.76 1.71
CA SER A 124 -3.20 10.10 1.35
C SER A 124 -3.25 11.16 0.25
N ARG A 125 -4.04 10.89 -0.77
CA ARG A 125 -4.36 11.82 -1.85
C ARG A 125 -5.33 12.92 -1.40
N PHE A 126 -5.98 12.76 -0.26
CA PHE A 126 -7.08 13.61 0.20
C PHE A 126 -6.81 14.36 1.51
N CYS A 127 -5.64 14.21 2.12
CA CYS A 127 -5.23 14.97 3.32
C CYS A 127 -5.10 16.47 3.08
N GLN A 128 -4.85 16.90 1.83
CA GLN A 128 -4.79 18.31 1.45
C GLN A 128 -5.91 18.65 0.49
N THR A 129 -6.43 19.88 0.58
CA THR A 129 -7.58 20.36 -0.19
C THR A 129 -7.35 20.49 -1.70
N ASN A 130 -6.11 20.31 -2.17
CA ASN A 130 -5.70 20.60 -3.55
C ASN A 130 -5.51 19.34 -4.42
N VAL A 131 -6.36 18.34 -4.28
CA VAL A 131 -6.33 17.20 -5.22
C VAL A 131 -6.90 17.64 -6.55
N LYS A 132 -6.02 17.92 -7.51
CA LYS A 132 -6.40 18.28 -8.88
C LYS A 132 -6.64 17.01 -9.69
N ASN A 133 -7.71 17.05 -10.51
CA ASN A 133 -7.99 16.06 -11.58
C ASN A 133 -8.41 14.64 -11.14
N VAL A 134 -8.87 14.41 -9.92
CA VAL A 134 -9.49 13.12 -9.56
C VAL A 134 -10.86 13.01 -10.24
N PRO A 135 -11.11 11.99 -11.08
CA PRO A 135 -12.44 11.77 -11.64
C PRO A 135 -13.47 11.61 -10.52
N LYS A 136 -14.61 12.32 -10.63
CA LYS A 136 -15.64 12.36 -9.58
C LYS A 136 -16.12 10.97 -9.15
N TYR A 137 -16.28 10.04 -10.09
CA TYR A 137 -16.70 8.67 -9.81
C TYR A 137 -15.66 7.88 -8.98
N ARG A 138 -14.35 8.08 -9.25
CA ARG A 138 -13.27 7.46 -8.45
C ARG A 138 -13.25 8.02 -7.03
N LYS A 139 -13.33 9.34 -6.90
CA LYS A 139 -13.42 10.00 -5.59
C LYS A 139 -14.62 9.50 -4.79
N PHE A 140 -15.78 9.36 -5.43
CA PHE A 140 -16.97 8.80 -4.79
C PHE A 140 -16.74 7.36 -4.30
N GLY A 141 -16.21 6.47 -5.15
CA GLY A 141 -15.91 5.10 -4.78
C GLY A 141 -14.91 4.99 -3.61
N ILE A 142 -13.82 5.76 -3.66
CA ILE A 142 -12.82 5.81 -2.58
C ILE A 142 -13.47 6.31 -1.27
N ASN A 143 -14.30 7.35 -1.34
CA ASN A 143 -14.97 7.89 -0.17
C ASN A 143 -15.93 6.88 0.48
N VAL A 144 -16.70 6.14 -0.33
CA VAL A 144 -17.60 5.08 0.18
C VAL A 144 -16.82 4.00 0.90
N ILE A 145 -15.74 3.49 0.28
CA ILE A 145 -14.90 2.44 0.87
C ILE A 145 -14.22 2.96 2.14
N THR A 146 -13.69 4.18 2.11
CA THR A 146 -13.04 4.81 3.26
C THR A 146 -14.04 5.06 4.39
N TRP A 147 -15.26 5.49 4.07
CA TRP A 147 -16.34 5.61 5.05
C TRP A 147 -16.68 4.25 5.69
N LEU A 148 -16.84 3.20 4.89
CA LEU A 148 -17.05 1.84 5.39
C LEU A 148 -15.90 1.40 6.32
N TYR A 149 -14.64 1.65 5.97
CA TYR A 149 -13.50 1.37 6.83
C TYR A 149 -13.55 2.16 8.14
N ASN A 150 -13.91 3.44 8.06
CA ASN A 150 -13.94 4.36 9.19
C ASN A 150 -15.07 4.08 10.21
N LEU A 151 -16.11 3.35 9.84
CA LEU A 151 -17.18 2.98 10.78
C LEU A 151 -16.58 2.23 11.98
N GLY A 152 -16.82 2.71 13.20
CA GLY A 152 -16.29 2.12 14.43
C GLY A 152 -14.76 2.21 14.59
N SER A 153 -14.06 2.97 13.73
CA SER A 153 -12.63 3.23 13.87
C SER A 153 -12.36 4.42 14.79
N LYS A 154 -11.43 4.28 15.74
CA LYS A 154 -10.93 5.41 16.54
C LYS A 154 -10.08 6.36 15.69
N VAL A 155 -9.28 5.81 14.78
CA VAL A 155 -8.48 6.57 13.82
C VAL A 155 -9.23 6.64 12.51
N LYS A 156 -9.56 7.84 12.06
CA LYS A 156 -10.23 8.10 10.78
C LYS A 156 -9.18 8.36 9.72
N LEU A 157 -9.29 7.67 8.57
CA LEU A 157 -8.48 7.91 7.41
C LEU A 157 -9.27 8.71 6.38
N SER A 158 -8.55 9.48 5.56
CA SER A 158 -9.10 10.17 4.40
C SER A 158 -8.96 9.35 3.12
N ASP A 159 -8.01 8.38 3.07
CA ASP A 159 -7.74 7.55 1.90
C ASP A 159 -7.35 6.12 2.28
N SER A 160 -8.33 5.23 2.40
CA SER A 160 -8.07 3.81 2.68
C SER A 160 -7.59 3.01 1.46
N GLN A 161 -7.58 3.60 0.27
CA GLN A 161 -7.31 2.91 -1.00
C GLN A 161 -5.93 3.24 -1.60
N SER A 162 -5.21 4.22 -1.06
CA SER A 162 -3.85 4.50 -1.51
C SER A 162 -2.95 3.30 -1.28
N CYS A 163 -2.16 2.91 -2.28
CA CYS A 163 -1.14 1.87 -2.20
C CYS A 163 0.25 2.45 -1.84
N PHE A 164 0.39 3.77 -1.84
CA PHE A 164 1.61 4.43 -1.39
C PHE A 164 1.67 4.40 0.14
N ARG A 165 2.38 3.43 0.69
CA ARG A 165 2.42 3.17 2.14
C ARG A 165 3.81 2.84 2.60
N ALA A 166 4.08 3.13 3.90
CA ALA A 166 5.22 2.57 4.59
C ALA A 166 4.74 1.68 5.75
N HIS A 167 5.45 0.57 5.96
CA HIS A 167 5.13 -0.46 6.93
C HIS A 167 6.34 -0.73 7.81
N SER A 168 6.19 -0.68 9.14
CA SER A 168 7.24 -1.07 10.08
C SER A 168 7.50 -2.57 10.05
N ARG A 169 8.68 -3.01 10.52
CA ARG A 169 9.02 -4.43 10.70
C ARG A 169 7.92 -5.18 11.47
N ARG A 170 7.42 -4.63 12.55
CA ARG A 170 6.34 -5.22 13.35
C ARG A 170 5.09 -5.51 12.51
N LEU A 171 4.74 -4.60 11.62
CA LEU A 171 3.59 -4.80 10.73
C LEU A 171 3.91 -5.80 9.61
N ILE A 172 5.12 -5.74 9.03
CA ILE A 172 5.57 -6.69 8.00
C ILE A 172 5.44 -8.13 8.53
N GLU A 173 5.98 -8.40 9.71
CA GLU A 173 5.93 -9.72 10.36
C GLU A 173 4.50 -10.16 10.69
N ALA A 174 3.67 -9.22 11.14
CA ALA A 174 2.32 -9.50 11.63
C ALA A 174 1.26 -9.61 10.53
N ALA A 175 1.54 -9.09 9.33
CA ALA A 175 0.57 -9.05 8.24
C ALA A 175 0.40 -10.42 7.59
N ASN A 176 -0.88 -10.75 7.30
CA ASN A 176 -1.28 -11.93 6.55
C ASN A 176 -2.26 -11.51 5.45
N ILE A 177 -1.77 -11.41 4.22
CA ILE A 177 -2.56 -10.96 3.08
C ILE A 177 -3.14 -12.17 2.37
N THR A 178 -4.47 -12.30 2.38
CA THR A 178 -5.21 -13.41 1.75
C THR A 178 -6.08 -12.96 0.58
N GLU A 179 -6.35 -11.67 0.48
CA GLU A 179 -7.12 -11.10 -0.63
C GLU A 179 -6.23 -10.95 -1.87
N ASN A 180 -6.65 -11.50 -3.01
CA ASN A 180 -5.91 -11.39 -4.26
C ASN A 180 -6.25 -10.12 -5.06
N GLY A 181 -7.45 -9.57 -4.86
CA GLY A 181 -7.91 -8.32 -5.49
C GLY A 181 -7.59 -7.09 -4.65
N PHE A 182 -8.17 -5.95 -5.01
CA PHE A 182 -7.92 -4.65 -4.35
C PHE A 182 -8.42 -4.55 -2.89
N GLY A 183 -9.15 -5.55 -2.39
CA GLY A 183 -9.53 -5.65 -0.98
C GLY A 183 -8.33 -5.74 -0.02
N PHE A 184 -7.14 -6.12 -0.52
CA PHE A 184 -5.92 -6.22 0.29
C PHE A 184 -5.58 -4.89 1.00
N SER A 185 -5.83 -3.75 0.35
CA SER A 185 -5.49 -2.44 0.89
C SER A 185 -6.24 -2.16 2.20
N VAL A 186 -7.50 -2.55 2.27
CA VAL A 186 -8.31 -2.45 3.49
C VAL A 186 -8.02 -3.59 4.46
N GLN A 187 -7.69 -4.79 3.96
CA GLN A 187 -7.31 -5.92 4.80
C GLN A 187 -6.11 -5.60 5.68
N VAL A 188 -5.04 -5.01 5.13
CA VAL A 188 -3.86 -4.58 5.90
C VAL A 188 -4.23 -3.56 6.97
N LEU A 189 -5.06 -2.56 6.62
CA LEU A 189 -5.54 -1.56 7.56
C LEU A 189 -6.37 -2.14 8.70
N ILE A 190 -7.26 -3.11 8.41
CA ILE A 190 -8.06 -3.79 9.42
C ILE A 190 -7.17 -4.63 10.34
N GLN A 191 -6.17 -5.33 9.80
CA GLN A 191 -5.22 -6.11 10.61
C GLN A 191 -4.38 -5.21 11.53
N ALA A 192 -3.87 -4.09 11.00
CA ALA A 192 -3.14 -3.10 11.77
C ALA A 192 -3.98 -2.56 12.94
N ARG A 193 -5.25 -2.20 12.67
CA ARG A 193 -6.18 -1.73 13.71
C ARG A 193 -6.45 -2.77 14.79
N LYS A 194 -6.67 -4.05 14.40
CA LYS A 194 -6.92 -5.14 15.33
C LYS A 194 -5.76 -5.42 16.29
N LYS A 195 -4.54 -5.23 15.79
CA LYS A 195 -3.31 -5.43 16.55
C LYS A 195 -2.87 -4.17 17.30
N ASN A 196 -3.70 -3.11 17.31
CA ASN A 196 -3.41 -1.81 17.94
C ASN A 196 -2.13 -1.16 17.41
N PHE A 197 -1.81 -1.36 16.13
CA PHE A 197 -0.72 -0.66 15.48
C PHE A 197 -1.10 0.80 15.24
N VAL A 198 -0.11 1.67 15.36
CA VAL A 198 -0.29 3.10 15.14
C VAL A 198 -0.34 3.38 13.64
N ILE A 199 -1.47 3.93 13.18
CA ILE A 199 -1.69 4.31 11.78
C ILE A 199 -1.66 5.82 11.67
N ARG A 200 -0.90 6.35 10.69
CA ARG A 200 -0.82 7.77 10.35
C ARG A 200 -1.12 7.99 8.88
N GLU A 201 -1.59 9.18 8.54
CA GLU A 201 -1.65 9.65 7.15
C GLU A 201 -0.68 10.81 6.96
N VAL A 202 -0.08 10.85 5.77
CA VAL A 202 0.69 11.99 5.28
C VAL A 202 0.16 12.39 3.90
N PRO A 203 0.14 13.68 3.54
CA PRO A 203 -0.32 14.10 2.23
C PRO A 203 0.69 13.65 1.16
N VAL A 204 0.18 13.16 0.03
CA VAL A 204 0.98 12.87 -1.16
C VAL A 204 0.29 13.40 -2.41
N SER A 205 1.08 13.74 -3.42
CA SER A 205 0.56 14.11 -4.73
C SER A 205 0.08 12.88 -5.49
N CYS A 206 -0.87 13.08 -6.42
CA CYS A 206 -1.31 12.04 -7.33
C CYS A 206 -1.59 12.65 -8.69
N ILE A 207 -1.02 12.05 -9.73
CA ILE A 207 -1.24 12.44 -11.13
C ILE A 207 -2.15 11.40 -11.75
N TYR A 208 -3.34 11.81 -12.18
CA TYR A 208 -4.23 10.92 -12.91
C TYR A 208 -3.95 11.01 -14.40
N HIS A 209 -3.42 9.95 -14.97
CA HIS A 209 -3.27 9.80 -16.43
C HIS A 209 -4.62 9.48 -17.06
N LEU A 210 -4.93 10.11 -18.20
CA LEU A 210 -6.17 9.87 -18.96
C LEU A 210 -6.19 8.47 -19.61
N GLN A 211 -5.01 7.86 -19.79
CA GLN A 211 -4.86 6.53 -20.36
C GLN A 211 -4.73 5.50 -19.21
N GLY A 212 -5.71 4.61 -19.13
CA GLY A 212 -5.50 3.33 -18.46
C GLY A 212 -6.07 3.14 -17.08
N SER A 213 -7.24 2.58 -17.03
CA SER A 213 -7.48 1.34 -16.31
C SER A 213 -8.43 0.52 -17.17
N SER A 214 -7.99 -0.64 -17.60
CA SER A 214 -8.78 -1.61 -18.39
C SER A 214 -9.97 -2.21 -17.63
N LEU A 215 -10.22 -1.77 -16.41
CA LEU A 215 -11.27 -2.28 -15.53
C LEU A 215 -12.47 -1.33 -15.53
N ASN A 216 -13.67 -1.89 -15.67
CA ASN A 216 -14.91 -1.16 -15.46
C ASN A 216 -14.93 -0.59 -14.02
N PRO A 217 -14.86 0.75 -13.82
CA PRO A 217 -14.66 1.34 -12.50
C PRO A 217 -15.80 1.05 -11.51
N MET A 218 -17.02 0.84 -12.02
CA MET A 218 -18.19 0.53 -11.19
C MET A 218 -18.16 -0.90 -10.67
N ALA A 219 -17.89 -1.87 -11.56
CA ALA A 219 -17.78 -3.28 -11.16
C ALA A 219 -16.62 -3.48 -10.17
N HIS A 220 -15.51 -2.77 -10.40
CA HIS A 220 -14.35 -2.78 -9.52
C HIS A 220 -14.70 -2.21 -8.13
N GLY A 221 -15.32 -1.02 -8.07
CA GLY A 221 -15.71 -0.39 -6.81
C GLY A 221 -16.69 -1.23 -5.99
N LEU A 222 -17.67 -1.87 -6.63
CA LEU A 222 -18.61 -2.79 -5.99
C LEU A 222 -17.91 -4.04 -5.43
N GLY A 223 -16.96 -4.62 -6.17
CA GLY A 223 -16.17 -5.75 -5.71
C GLY A 223 -15.34 -5.44 -4.46
N VAL A 224 -14.70 -4.28 -4.44
CA VAL A 224 -13.93 -3.82 -3.26
C VAL A 224 -14.86 -3.54 -2.08
N ALA A 225 -15.98 -2.85 -2.28
CA ALA A 225 -16.96 -2.57 -1.23
C ALA A 225 -17.51 -3.86 -0.61
N TRP A 226 -17.85 -4.85 -1.43
CA TRP A 226 -18.28 -6.17 -0.97
C TRP A 226 -17.19 -6.88 -0.18
N GLY A 227 -15.94 -6.84 -0.64
CA GLY A 227 -14.77 -7.38 0.09
C GLY A 227 -14.62 -6.75 1.48
N VAL A 228 -14.78 -5.42 1.60
CA VAL A 228 -14.72 -4.71 2.88
C VAL A 228 -15.86 -5.14 3.81
N ILE A 229 -17.08 -5.25 3.30
CA ILE A 229 -18.24 -5.70 4.07
C ILE A 229 -17.99 -7.13 4.57
N LYS A 230 -17.57 -8.05 3.69
CA LYS A 230 -17.24 -9.44 4.05
C LYS A 230 -16.14 -9.53 5.11
N LEU A 231 -15.07 -8.77 4.96
CA LEU A 231 -13.98 -8.70 5.93
C LEU A 231 -14.46 -8.16 7.30
N ARG A 232 -15.38 -7.20 7.30
CA ARG A 232 -15.96 -6.68 8.53
C ARG A 232 -16.86 -7.68 9.20
N LEU A 233 -17.82 -8.27 8.49
CA LEU A 233 -18.74 -9.27 9.03
C LEU A 233 -17.98 -10.45 9.62
N LYS A 234 -16.98 -10.98 8.92
CA LYS A 234 -16.08 -12.02 9.44
C LYS A 234 -15.38 -11.58 10.73
N ASN A 235 -15.07 -10.30 10.85
CA ASN A 235 -14.36 -9.74 11.99
C ASN A 235 -15.28 -9.49 13.22
N GLU A 236 -16.51 -9.06 12.99
CA GLU A 236 -17.49 -8.85 14.07
C GLU A 236 -17.95 -10.17 14.68
N LEU A 237 -18.13 -11.20 13.85
CA LEU A 237 -18.44 -12.56 14.32
C LEU A 237 -17.32 -13.12 15.23
N PHE A 238 -16.04 -12.92 14.89
CA PHE A 238 -14.92 -13.36 15.72
C PHE A 238 -14.81 -12.59 17.05
N VAL A 239 -15.21 -11.34 17.09
CA VAL A 239 -15.22 -10.53 18.34
C VAL A 239 -16.34 -10.98 19.26
N SER A 240 -17.54 -11.29 18.72
CA SER A 240 -18.67 -11.79 19.50
C SER A 240 -18.38 -13.18 20.09
N GLU A 241 -17.74 -14.07 19.32
CA GLU A 241 -17.36 -15.40 19.80
C GLU A 241 -16.30 -15.35 20.94
N ARG A 242 -15.36 -14.41 20.91
CA ARG A 242 -14.41 -14.23 22.02
C ARG A 242 -15.08 -13.69 23.26
N ARG A 243 -15.97 -12.72 23.12
CA ARG A 243 -16.72 -12.13 24.24
C ARG A 243 -17.57 -13.18 24.94
N ASN A 244 -18.27 -14.03 24.17
CA ASN A 244 -19.05 -15.15 24.76
C ASN A 244 -18.17 -16.20 25.41
N LYS A 245 -16.94 -16.45 24.94
CA LYS A 245 -16.02 -17.40 25.56
C LYS A 245 -15.39 -16.88 26.85
N ASP A 246 -15.20 -15.58 26.95
CA ASP A 246 -14.65 -14.94 28.17
C ASP A 246 -15.74 -14.78 29.25
N GLU A 247 -17.00 -14.54 28.87
CA GLU A 247 -18.15 -14.51 29.77
C GLU A 247 -18.55 -15.91 30.29
N LEU A 248 -18.19 -16.99 29.62
CA LEU A 248 -18.43 -18.37 30.08
C LEU A 248 -17.30 -18.94 30.96
N LYS A 249 -16.20 -18.20 31.15
CA LYS A 249 -15.06 -18.61 31.99
C LYS A 249 -14.90 -17.80 33.25
N GLY A 250 -15.75 -16.82 33.49
CA GLY A 250 -15.82 -16.02 34.71
C GLY A 250 -17.07 -16.38 35.50
#